data_ed008daf1a641128b291455a1a7a93ae
#
_entry.id   ed008daf1a641128b291455a1a7a93ae
#
_cell.length_a   1.000
_cell.length_b   1.000
_cell.length_c   1.000
_cell.angle_alpha   90.00
_cell.angle_beta   90.00
_cell.angle_gamma   90.00
#
_symmetry.space_group_name_H-M   'P 1'
#
loop_
_entity.id
_entity.type
_entity.pdbx_description
1 polymer ?
#
loop_
_entity_poly.entity_id
_entity_poly.type
_entity_poly.pdbx_seq_one_letter_code
_entity_poly.pdbx_strand_id
1 'polypeptide(L)'
;MMMQAKAVQRVFILGMDGAGNFVQQAETPNLDVWLPRGSYTFDAKAEMPTISAECWGSVLHGVQPDKHKLNNEKAATLSYPSDSPFPSLFRLVREQQPEAKLASFSSWSPINSGIIEDNLGVHKVSLPDAELVSSLLVYIEENQDVRLLFLQLDEPDGSGHRYGYGDDCPEYLAAITTCDELIGSVLKRLEKLGLMEDSLVVLLTDHGGGGDNKYSHGSAHPMDRDVFWGCIGPGINSGLLKGPVSITDTAAIAALALGLTLTQQWDARLPEGLLDDTWASKSITIVDNKTAAAEESHNG
;
A
#
# COMPACT_ATOMS: atom_id res chain seq x y z
N MET A 1 33.02 11.88 -7.19
CA MET A 1 32.31 12.24 -5.97
C MET A 1 31.02 11.43 -6.00
N MET A 2 30.98 10.30 -5.30
CA MET A 2 29.77 9.49 -5.22
C MET A 2 28.72 10.31 -4.48
N MET A 3 27.62 10.65 -5.13
CA MET A 3 26.45 11.21 -4.43
C MET A 3 25.92 10.11 -3.51
N GLN A 4 26.00 10.35 -2.22
CA GLN A 4 25.38 9.48 -1.24
C GLN A 4 23.86 9.56 -1.47
N ALA A 5 23.19 8.42 -1.72
CA ALA A 5 21.75 8.41 -1.90
C ALA A 5 21.08 9.06 -0.67
N LYS A 6 20.16 9.99 -0.93
CA LYS A 6 19.40 10.67 0.13
C LYS A 6 18.60 9.61 0.89
N ALA A 7 18.70 9.56 2.21
CA ALA A 7 17.95 8.61 3.02
C ALA A 7 16.44 8.90 2.89
N VAL A 8 15.63 7.87 2.72
CA VAL A 8 14.18 8.02 2.70
C VAL A 8 13.70 8.50 4.06
N GLN A 9 12.98 9.62 4.08
CA GLN A 9 12.42 10.20 5.30
C GLN A 9 10.98 9.77 5.53
N ARG A 10 10.24 9.45 4.47
CA ARG A 10 8.82 9.13 4.55
C ARG A 10 8.36 8.17 3.47
N VAL A 11 7.26 7.47 3.74
CA VAL A 11 6.60 6.58 2.78
C VAL A 11 5.16 7.02 2.59
N PHE A 12 4.76 7.13 1.33
CA PHE A 12 3.38 7.32 0.89
C PHE A 12 2.93 6.06 0.17
N ILE A 13 1.83 5.44 0.61
CA ILE A 13 1.17 4.33 -0.07
C ILE A 13 -0.16 4.87 -0.57
N LEU A 14 -0.32 4.98 -1.89
CA LEU A 14 -1.48 5.58 -2.53
C LEU A 14 -2.19 4.50 -3.37
N GLY A 15 -3.38 4.13 -2.97
CA GLY A 15 -4.13 3.03 -3.57
C GLY A 15 -5.50 3.40 -4.12
N MET A 16 -5.93 2.65 -5.13
CA MET A 16 -7.28 2.64 -5.69
C MET A 16 -7.90 1.27 -5.42
N ASP A 17 -9.08 1.20 -4.81
CA ASP A 17 -9.78 -0.06 -4.58
C ASP A 17 -10.38 -0.59 -5.90
N GLY A 18 -10.21 -1.87 -6.16
CA GLY A 18 -10.87 -2.54 -7.27
C GLY A 18 -10.48 -2.10 -8.68
N ALA A 19 -9.39 -1.32 -8.87
CA ALA A 19 -8.99 -0.84 -10.19
C ALA A 19 -8.31 -1.92 -11.07
N GLY A 20 -7.79 -2.99 -10.47
CA GLY A 20 -7.12 -4.06 -11.19
C GLY A 20 -5.93 -3.58 -12.03
N ASN A 21 -5.76 -4.15 -13.22
CA ASN A 21 -4.86 -3.58 -14.21
C ASN A 21 -5.62 -2.83 -15.34
N PHE A 22 -6.91 -2.53 -15.12
CA PHE A 22 -7.74 -1.74 -16.05
C PHE A 22 -7.31 -0.28 -16.17
N VAL A 23 -6.35 0.16 -15.36
CA VAL A 23 -5.64 1.43 -15.56
C VAL A 23 -4.98 1.53 -16.94
N GLN A 24 -4.73 0.40 -17.62
CA GLN A 24 -4.21 0.35 -18.98
C GLN A 24 -5.28 0.63 -20.05
N GLN A 25 -6.57 0.54 -19.71
CA GLN A 25 -7.72 0.79 -20.60
C GLN A 25 -8.40 2.12 -20.26
N ALA A 26 -8.27 2.60 -19.03
CA ALA A 26 -8.76 3.91 -18.61
C ALA A 26 -7.80 5.03 -19.04
N GLU A 27 -8.29 6.27 -19.07
CA GLU A 27 -7.43 7.45 -19.22
C GLU A 27 -6.75 7.76 -17.89
N THR A 28 -5.46 7.45 -17.77
CA THR A 28 -4.68 7.63 -16.53
C THR A 28 -3.42 8.49 -16.75
N PRO A 29 -3.58 9.77 -17.19
CA PRO A 29 -2.43 10.59 -17.58
C PRO A 29 -1.44 10.87 -16.43
N ASN A 30 -1.86 10.77 -15.17
CA ASN A 30 -0.96 10.94 -14.04
C ASN A 30 -0.14 9.65 -13.80
N LEU A 31 -0.76 8.46 -13.75
CA LEU A 31 -0.02 7.20 -13.66
C LEU A 31 0.94 7.02 -14.83
N ASP A 32 0.56 7.39 -16.05
CA ASP A 32 1.39 7.33 -17.26
C ASP A 32 2.67 8.16 -17.14
N VAL A 33 2.60 9.29 -16.44
CA VAL A 33 3.76 10.17 -16.18
C VAL A 33 4.58 9.70 -14.99
N TRP A 34 3.94 9.21 -13.94
CA TRP A 34 4.64 8.94 -12.68
C TRP A 34 5.22 7.53 -12.61
N LEU A 35 4.52 6.47 -13.04
CA LEU A 35 5.01 5.09 -12.99
C LEU A 35 6.39 4.90 -13.65
N PRO A 36 6.66 5.46 -14.85
CA PRO A 36 7.96 5.30 -15.49
C PRO A 36 9.14 5.98 -14.76
N ARG A 37 8.88 6.87 -13.78
CA ARG A 37 9.93 7.49 -12.95
C ARG A 37 10.51 6.52 -11.92
N GLY A 38 9.87 5.37 -11.69
CA GLY A 38 10.30 4.32 -10.80
C GLY A 38 10.11 2.94 -11.42
N SER A 39 10.09 1.91 -10.58
CA SER A 39 9.81 0.54 -11.00
C SER A 39 8.32 0.27 -10.96
N TYR A 40 7.76 -0.41 -11.95
CA TYR A 40 6.34 -0.72 -12.02
C TYR A 40 6.05 -2.02 -12.77
N THR A 41 4.85 -2.54 -12.60
CA THR A 41 4.31 -3.68 -13.37
C THR A 41 2.79 -3.58 -13.46
N PHE A 42 2.23 -4.21 -14.49
CA PHE A 42 0.79 -4.44 -14.65
C PHE A 42 0.41 -5.91 -14.42
N ASP A 43 1.37 -6.73 -13.98
CA ASP A 43 1.22 -8.17 -13.73
C ASP A 43 1.42 -8.54 -12.25
N ALA A 44 1.35 -7.56 -11.35
CA ALA A 44 1.35 -7.85 -9.92
C ALA A 44 0.12 -8.69 -9.56
N LYS A 45 0.19 -9.41 -8.45
CA LYS A 45 -0.89 -10.32 -8.03
C LYS A 45 -1.52 -9.84 -6.72
N ALA A 46 -2.85 -9.73 -6.76
CA ALA A 46 -3.66 -9.63 -5.56
C ALA A 46 -3.66 -10.96 -4.80
N GLU A 47 -3.84 -10.90 -3.48
CA GLU A 47 -3.95 -12.10 -2.65
C GLU A 47 -5.35 -12.73 -2.76
N MET A 48 -5.40 -14.03 -2.42
CA MET A 48 -6.66 -14.77 -2.50
C MET A 48 -7.30 -14.97 -1.12
N PRO A 49 -8.63 -14.80 -1.04
CA PRO A 49 -9.56 -14.31 -2.07
C PRO A 49 -9.33 -12.82 -2.37
N THR A 50 -9.62 -12.42 -3.62
CA THR A 50 -9.45 -11.03 -4.07
C THR A 50 -10.57 -10.15 -3.54
N ILE A 51 -10.56 -9.91 -2.22
CA ILE A 51 -11.56 -9.15 -1.46
C ILE A 51 -10.83 -8.06 -0.66
N SER A 52 -11.43 -6.88 -0.56
CA SER A 52 -10.80 -5.66 -0.04
C SER A 52 -10.11 -5.85 1.33
N ALA A 53 -10.79 -6.44 2.33
CA ALA A 53 -10.17 -6.62 3.66
C ALA A 53 -9.00 -7.60 3.64
N GLU A 54 -9.08 -8.66 2.86
CA GLU A 54 -8.01 -9.64 2.66
C GLU A 54 -6.82 -9.00 1.94
N CYS A 55 -7.09 -8.26 0.87
CA CYS A 55 -6.05 -7.65 0.05
C CYS A 55 -5.40 -6.43 0.75
N TRP A 56 -6.18 -5.47 1.25
CA TRP A 56 -5.63 -4.34 2.04
C TRP A 56 -4.96 -4.81 3.32
N GLY A 57 -5.48 -5.88 3.94
CA GLY A 57 -4.83 -6.56 5.04
C GLY A 57 -3.43 -7.04 4.65
N SER A 58 -3.30 -7.71 3.51
CA SER A 58 -2.01 -8.19 3.02
C SER A 58 -1.05 -7.04 2.67
N VAL A 59 -1.54 -5.95 2.06
CA VAL A 59 -0.76 -4.73 1.79
C VAL A 59 -0.19 -4.13 3.08
N LEU A 60 -0.98 -4.06 4.14
CA LEU A 60 -0.61 -3.37 5.37
C LEU A 60 0.11 -4.25 6.40
N HIS A 61 -0.11 -5.57 6.38
CA HIS A 61 0.50 -6.51 7.35
C HIS A 61 1.67 -7.31 6.77
N GLY A 62 1.91 -7.28 5.46
CA GLY A 62 3.01 -7.99 4.82
C GLY A 62 2.88 -9.53 4.87
N VAL A 63 1.67 -10.03 5.08
CA VAL A 63 1.37 -11.46 5.16
C VAL A 63 0.12 -11.81 4.37
N GLN A 64 -0.03 -13.08 4.02
CA GLN A 64 -1.19 -13.58 3.31
C GLN A 64 -2.45 -13.62 4.19
N PRO A 65 -3.66 -13.67 3.61
CA PRO A 65 -4.94 -13.67 4.32
C PRO A 65 -5.10 -14.80 5.34
N ASP A 66 -4.48 -15.95 5.10
CA ASP A 66 -4.51 -17.09 6.02
C ASP A 66 -3.74 -16.83 7.34
N LYS A 67 -2.88 -15.82 7.39
CA LYS A 67 -2.16 -15.39 8.59
C LYS A 67 -2.89 -14.27 9.32
N HIS A 68 -3.22 -13.16 8.66
CA HIS A 68 -3.88 -12.04 9.33
C HIS A 68 -5.37 -12.29 9.61
N LYS A 69 -6.05 -13.23 8.91
CA LYS A 69 -7.44 -13.67 9.14
C LYS A 69 -8.49 -12.57 9.02
N LEU A 70 -8.18 -11.45 8.38
CA LEU A 70 -9.14 -10.39 8.06
C LEU A 70 -10.12 -10.87 6.99
N ASN A 71 -11.31 -10.33 7.02
CA ASN A 71 -12.33 -10.34 5.97
C ASN A 71 -13.21 -9.10 6.14
N ASN A 72 -14.05 -8.78 5.15
CA ASN A 72 -14.87 -7.56 5.19
C ASN A 72 -15.77 -7.47 6.45
N GLU A 73 -16.35 -8.58 6.90
CA GLU A 73 -17.19 -8.61 8.12
C GLU A 73 -16.38 -8.25 9.36
N LYS A 74 -15.21 -8.87 9.55
CA LYS A 74 -14.34 -8.59 10.69
C LYS A 74 -13.80 -7.16 10.66
N ALA A 75 -13.32 -6.71 9.51
CA ALA A 75 -12.80 -5.35 9.36
C ALA A 75 -13.88 -4.28 9.64
N ALA A 76 -15.14 -4.56 9.32
CA ALA A 76 -16.25 -3.66 9.59
C ALA A 76 -16.74 -3.66 11.04
N THR A 77 -16.46 -4.72 11.82
CA THR A 77 -17.10 -4.93 13.14
C THR A 77 -16.13 -5.08 14.30
N LEU A 78 -14.86 -5.36 14.04
CA LEU A 78 -13.84 -5.65 15.06
C LEU A 78 -12.58 -4.86 14.77
N SER A 79 -11.93 -4.35 15.82
CA SER A 79 -10.56 -3.83 15.70
C SER A 79 -9.56 -4.99 15.53
N TYR A 80 -8.52 -4.78 14.71
CA TYR A 80 -7.46 -5.77 14.58
C TYR A 80 -6.72 -5.94 15.91
N PRO A 81 -6.41 -7.19 16.35
CA PRO A 81 -5.81 -7.44 17.66
C PRO A 81 -4.42 -6.79 17.80
N SER A 82 -4.23 -5.99 18.85
CA SER A 82 -2.96 -5.31 19.13
C SER A 82 -1.83 -6.26 19.54
N ASP A 83 -2.16 -7.50 19.92
CA ASP A 83 -1.24 -8.58 20.27
C ASP A 83 -1.04 -9.61 19.14
N SER A 84 -1.62 -9.37 17.97
CA SER A 84 -1.43 -10.25 16.81
C SER A 84 0.06 -10.42 16.50
N PRO A 85 0.52 -11.65 16.19
CA PRO A 85 1.90 -11.88 15.76
C PRO A 85 2.20 -11.29 14.37
N PHE A 86 1.19 -10.78 13.69
CA PHE A 86 1.27 -10.15 12.37
C PHE A 86 0.90 -8.68 12.46
N PRO A 87 1.79 -7.81 13.00
CA PRO A 87 1.52 -6.38 13.15
C PRO A 87 1.33 -5.70 11.79
N SER A 88 0.48 -4.66 11.76
CA SER A 88 0.46 -3.76 10.60
C SER A 88 1.77 -2.98 10.48
N LEU A 89 2.04 -2.46 9.28
CA LEU A 89 3.14 -1.55 9.05
C LEU A 89 3.08 -0.33 10.00
N PHE A 90 1.88 0.15 10.34
CA PHE A 90 1.67 1.23 11.30
C PHE A 90 2.14 0.86 12.71
N ARG A 91 1.81 -0.35 13.18
CA ARG A 91 2.26 -0.83 14.48
C ARG A 91 3.78 -1.02 14.49
N LEU A 92 4.37 -1.59 13.44
CA LEU A 92 5.83 -1.74 13.33
C LEU A 92 6.55 -0.39 13.40
N VAL A 93 6.03 0.62 12.69
CA VAL A 93 6.62 1.98 12.78
C VAL A 93 6.48 2.52 14.19
N ARG A 94 5.30 2.41 14.82
CA ARG A 94 5.07 2.94 16.17
C ARG A 94 5.96 2.29 17.23
N GLU A 95 6.13 0.96 17.15
CA GLU A 95 6.98 0.21 18.08
C GLU A 95 8.47 0.58 17.96
N GLN A 96 8.96 0.82 16.74
CA GLN A 96 10.37 1.10 16.48
C GLN A 96 10.71 2.59 16.40
N GLN A 97 9.74 3.43 16.11
CA GLN A 97 9.86 4.90 16.00
C GLN A 97 8.70 5.58 16.76
N PRO A 98 8.74 5.63 18.10
CA PRO A 98 7.60 6.04 18.92
C PRO A 98 7.06 7.45 18.62
N GLU A 99 7.92 8.37 18.13
CA GLU A 99 7.55 9.77 17.85
C GLU A 99 7.12 10.00 16.39
N ALA A 100 7.10 8.94 15.56
CA ALA A 100 6.75 9.06 14.15
C ALA A 100 5.31 9.55 13.95
N LYS A 101 5.11 10.54 13.09
CA LYS A 101 3.78 10.95 12.63
C LYS A 101 3.26 9.94 11.63
N LEU A 102 2.06 9.42 11.86
CA LEU A 102 1.40 8.38 11.07
C LEU A 102 0.03 8.87 10.65
N ALA A 103 -0.35 8.65 9.40
CA ALA A 103 -1.65 9.06 8.88
C ALA A 103 -2.25 8.01 7.94
N SER A 104 -3.55 7.80 8.04
CA SER A 104 -4.34 6.93 7.17
C SER A 104 -5.61 7.65 6.74
N PHE A 105 -5.71 7.81 5.43
CA PHE A 105 -6.85 8.40 4.74
C PHE A 105 -7.50 7.29 3.92
N SER A 106 -8.70 6.85 4.29
CA SER A 106 -9.36 5.72 3.63
C SER A 106 -10.84 6.00 3.44
N SER A 107 -11.29 5.95 2.20
CA SER A 107 -12.70 6.11 1.87
C SER A 107 -13.52 4.94 2.42
N TRP A 108 -13.00 3.73 2.27
CA TRP A 108 -13.57 2.54 2.91
C TRP A 108 -13.14 2.47 4.38
N SER A 109 -14.02 2.98 5.27
CA SER A 109 -13.71 3.16 6.70
C SER A 109 -13.21 1.92 7.46
N PRO A 110 -13.56 0.65 7.09
CA PRO A 110 -13.04 -0.54 7.76
C PRO A 110 -11.51 -0.69 7.74
N ILE A 111 -10.79 -0.06 6.81
CA ILE A 111 -9.33 -0.02 6.88
C ILE A 111 -8.88 0.70 8.16
N ASN A 112 -9.49 1.84 8.46
CA ASN A 112 -9.16 2.64 9.63
C ASN A 112 -9.66 2.04 10.94
N SER A 113 -10.81 1.36 10.93
CA SER A 113 -11.45 0.84 12.16
C SER A 113 -11.08 -0.61 12.48
N GLY A 114 -10.74 -1.42 11.47
CA GLY A 114 -10.61 -2.86 11.65
C GLY A 114 -9.36 -3.51 11.06
N ILE A 115 -8.61 -2.83 10.18
CA ILE A 115 -7.35 -3.36 9.63
C ILE A 115 -6.15 -2.76 10.38
N ILE A 116 -6.12 -1.44 10.57
CA ILE A 116 -5.07 -0.77 11.33
C ILE A 116 -5.43 -0.80 12.81
N GLU A 117 -4.55 -1.34 13.63
CA GLU A 117 -4.75 -1.48 15.09
C GLU A 117 -5.10 -0.14 15.75
N ASP A 118 -5.84 -0.22 16.86
CA ASP A 118 -6.16 0.94 17.68
C ASP A 118 -4.97 1.40 18.53
N ASN A 119 -5.09 2.62 19.07
CA ASN A 119 -4.15 3.20 20.04
C ASN A 119 -2.70 3.40 19.53
N LEU A 120 -2.49 3.39 18.21
CA LEU A 120 -1.19 3.67 17.60
C LEU A 120 -0.92 5.16 17.39
N GLY A 121 -1.86 6.05 17.71
CA GLY A 121 -1.71 7.48 17.45
C GLY A 121 -1.65 7.81 15.94
N VAL A 122 -2.31 7.01 15.10
CA VAL A 122 -2.47 7.27 13.67
C VAL A 122 -3.54 8.34 13.49
N HIS A 123 -3.26 9.37 12.70
CA HIS A 123 -4.28 10.32 12.24
C HIS A 123 -5.15 9.61 11.19
N LYS A 124 -6.36 9.20 11.58
CA LYS A 124 -7.29 8.42 10.75
C LYS A 124 -8.43 9.31 10.26
N VAL A 125 -8.63 9.38 8.94
CA VAL A 125 -9.72 10.13 8.28
C VAL A 125 -10.46 9.19 7.33
N SER A 126 -11.80 9.22 7.36
CA SER A 126 -12.64 8.48 6.42
C SER A 126 -13.73 9.40 5.87
N LEU A 127 -13.66 9.68 4.58
CA LEU A 127 -14.52 10.59 3.81
C LEU A 127 -14.66 10.04 2.38
N PRO A 128 -15.64 10.48 1.59
CA PRO A 128 -15.67 10.20 0.15
C PRO A 128 -14.39 10.69 -0.56
N ASP A 129 -13.98 10.03 -1.63
CA ASP A 129 -12.67 10.17 -2.28
C ASP A 129 -12.22 11.63 -2.50
N ALA A 130 -13.05 12.47 -3.08
CA ALA A 130 -12.68 13.87 -3.39
C ALA A 130 -12.47 14.72 -2.11
N GLU A 131 -13.34 14.53 -1.11
CA GLU A 131 -13.23 15.21 0.18
C GLU A 131 -12.04 14.68 0.98
N LEU A 132 -11.80 13.37 0.89
CA LEU A 132 -10.67 12.69 1.52
C LEU A 132 -9.34 13.25 1.00
N VAL A 133 -9.18 13.36 -0.32
CA VAL A 133 -7.97 13.91 -0.93
C VAL A 133 -7.82 15.40 -0.60
N SER A 134 -8.91 16.16 -0.56
CA SER A 134 -8.88 17.56 -0.15
C SER A 134 -8.35 17.71 1.29
N SER A 135 -8.82 16.87 2.20
CA SER A 135 -8.34 16.82 3.60
C SER A 135 -6.88 16.38 3.69
N LEU A 136 -6.48 15.37 2.90
CA LEU A 136 -5.10 14.88 2.84
C LEU A 136 -4.12 15.95 2.35
N LEU A 137 -4.49 16.74 1.34
CA LEU A 137 -3.64 17.82 0.82
C LEU A 137 -3.37 18.91 1.87
N VAL A 138 -4.37 19.25 2.68
CA VAL A 138 -4.19 20.16 3.85
C VAL A 138 -3.27 19.51 4.87
N TYR A 139 -3.51 18.24 5.21
CA TYR A 139 -2.70 17.52 6.19
C TYR A 139 -1.21 17.48 5.80
N ILE A 140 -0.89 17.19 4.52
CA ILE A 140 0.51 17.15 4.05
C ILE A 140 1.19 18.51 4.17
N GLU A 141 0.48 19.61 3.88
CA GLU A 141 1.05 20.97 4.03
C GLU A 141 1.45 21.28 5.49
N GLU A 142 0.64 20.85 6.44
CA GLU A 142 0.85 21.08 7.86
C GLU A 142 1.78 20.06 8.52
N ASN A 143 1.96 18.87 7.93
CA ASN A 143 2.69 17.74 8.51
C ASN A 143 3.71 17.15 7.52
N GLN A 144 4.64 17.99 7.01
CA GLN A 144 5.66 17.55 6.06
C GLN A 144 6.67 16.53 6.65
N ASP A 145 6.65 16.35 7.96
CA ASP A 145 7.44 15.36 8.71
C ASP A 145 6.68 14.04 8.94
N VAL A 146 5.52 13.84 8.30
CA VAL A 146 4.81 12.54 8.34
C VAL A 146 5.73 11.42 7.88
N ARG A 147 5.78 10.32 8.66
CA ARG A 147 6.70 9.21 8.42
C ARG A 147 6.09 8.14 7.53
N LEU A 148 4.81 7.83 7.75
CA LEU A 148 4.02 6.91 6.94
C LEU A 148 2.64 7.51 6.71
N LEU A 149 2.24 7.60 5.46
CA LEU A 149 0.89 8.00 5.05
C LEU A 149 0.33 6.97 4.07
N PHE A 150 -0.89 6.51 4.36
CA PHE A 150 -1.67 5.63 3.52
C PHE A 150 -2.90 6.37 2.99
N LEU A 151 -3.21 6.20 1.71
CA LEU A 151 -4.43 6.65 1.04
C LEU A 151 -5.08 5.48 0.33
N GLN A 152 -6.39 5.28 0.55
CA GLN A 152 -7.23 4.38 -0.25
C GLN A 152 -8.42 5.17 -0.78
N LEU A 153 -8.62 5.10 -2.11
CA LEU A 153 -9.77 5.63 -2.85
C LEU A 153 -10.67 4.45 -3.24
N ASP A 154 -11.97 4.59 -3.05
CA ASP A 154 -12.94 3.48 -3.08
C ASP A 154 -13.75 3.40 -4.39
N GLU A 155 -13.83 4.49 -5.14
CA GLU A 155 -14.83 4.64 -6.19
C GLU A 155 -14.67 3.70 -7.42
N PRO A 156 -13.48 3.25 -7.85
CA PRO A 156 -13.39 2.22 -8.88
C PRO A 156 -14.16 0.96 -8.48
N ASP A 157 -14.00 0.47 -7.25
CA ASP A 157 -14.72 -0.71 -6.75
C ASP A 157 -16.23 -0.44 -6.64
N GLY A 158 -16.60 0.68 -6.03
CA GLY A 158 -18.01 1.10 -5.95
C GLY A 158 -18.68 1.23 -7.32
N SER A 159 -17.97 1.72 -8.33
CA SER A 159 -18.47 1.81 -9.71
C SER A 159 -18.59 0.42 -10.35
N GLY A 160 -17.58 -0.45 -10.14
CA GLY A 160 -17.60 -1.84 -10.59
C GLY A 160 -18.80 -2.62 -10.07
N HIS A 161 -19.10 -2.50 -8.80
CA HIS A 161 -20.30 -3.12 -8.20
C HIS A 161 -21.62 -2.56 -8.75
N ARG A 162 -21.68 -1.27 -9.09
CA ARG A 162 -22.90 -0.63 -9.61
C ARG A 162 -23.14 -0.89 -11.08
N TYR A 163 -22.11 -0.81 -11.91
CA TYR A 163 -22.23 -0.77 -13.37
C TYR A 163 -21.56 -1.98 -14.05
N GLY A 164 -20.74 -2.71 -13.33
CA GLY A 164 -19.90 -3.80 -13.79
C GLY A 164 -18.43 -3.40 -13.93
N TYR A 165 -17.54 -4.35 -13.71
CA TYR A 165 -16.11 -4.22 -13.96
C TYR A 165 -15.82 -4.54 -15.43
N GLY A 166 -14.68 -4.08 -15.92
CA GLY A 166 -14.14 -4.45 -17.22
C GLY A 166 -13.96 -3.26 -18.16
N ASP A 167 -13.29 -3.54 -19.26
CA ASP A 167 -12.97 -2.56 -20.31
C ASP A 167 -14.19 -2.16 -21.14
N ASP A 168 -15.28 -2.93 -21.07
CA ASP A 168 -16.57 -2.67 -21.70
C ASP A 168 -17.52 -1.80 -20.85
N CYS A 169 -17.08 -1.32 -19.66
CA CYS A 169 -17.86 -0.49 -18.75
C CYS A 169 -17.30 0.94 -18.67
N PRO A 170 -17.86 1.92 -19.40
CA PRO A 170 -17.37 3.29 -19.40
C PRO A 170 -17.42 3.98 -18.03
N GLU A 171 -18.43 3.68 -17.21
CA GLU A 171 -18.59 4.23 -15.87
C GLU A 171 -17.47 3.77 -14.93
N TYR A 172 -17.08 2.51 -15.02
CA TYR A 172 -15.97 1.96 -14.26
C TYR A 172 -14.62 2.56 -14.69
N LEU A 173 -14.36 2.65 -16.00
CA LEU A 173 -13.16 3.29 -16.52
C LEU A 173 -13.10 4.78 -16.15
N ALA A 174 -14.22 5.49 -16.17
CA ALA A 174 -14.29 6.90 -15.74
C ALA A 174 -14.01 7.07 -14.24
N ALA A 175 -14.41 6.10 -13.40
CA ALA A 175 -14.08 6.11 -11.97
C ALA A 175 -12.55 5.93 -11.75
N ILE A 176 -11.90 5.05 -12.50
CA ILE A 176 -10.43 4.91 -12.48
C ILE A 176 -9.76 6.21 -12.90
N THR A 177 -10.23 6.86 -13.98
CA THR A 177 -9.73 8.17 -14.44
C THR A 177 -9.86 9.24 -13.35
N THR A 178 -10.99 9.28 -12.66
CA THR A 178 -11.21 10.23 -11.55
C THR A 178 -10.23 9.98 -10.40
N CYS A 179 -9.98 8.73 -10.06
CA CYS A 179 -8.99 8.38 -9.02
C CYS A 179 -7.55 8.69 -9.47
N ASP A 180 -7.21 8.52 -10.75
CA ASP A 180 -5.93 8.97 -11.30
C ASP A 180 -5.73 10.48 -11.14
N GLU A 181 -6.76 11.30 -11.41
CA GLU A 181 -6.71 12.75 -11.21
C GLU A 181 -6.48 13.11 -9.72
N LEU A 182 -7.17 12.43 -8.82
CA LEU A 182 -7.04 12.62 -7.37
C LEU A 182 -5.62 12.26 -6.88
N ILE A 183 -5.10 11.10 -7.25
CA ILE A 183 -3.72 10.68 -6.95
C ILE A 183 -2.72 11.65 -7.59
N GLY A 184 -2.96 12.07 -8.82
CA GLY A 184 -2.15 13.07 -9.52
C GLY A 184 -2.07 14.39 -8.76
N SER A 185 -3.15 14.83 -8.11
CA SER A 185 -3.15 16.04 -7.27
C SER A 185 -2.25 15.89 -6.04
N VAL A 186 -2.23 14.70 -5.42
CA VAL A 186 -1.34 14.37 -4.29
C VAL A 186 0.12 14.38 -4.75
N LEU A 187 0.45 13.68 -5.85
CA LEU A 187 1.82 13.60 -6.38
C LEU A 187 2.37 14.98 -6.76
N LYS A 188 1.57 15.82 -7.42
CA LYS A 188 1.93 17.21 -7.75
C LYS A 188 2.15 18.05 -6.49
N ARG A 189 1.37 17.83 -5.42
CA ARG A 189 1.56 18.52 -4.15
C ARG A 189 2.87 18.10 -3.47
N LEU A 190 3.19 16.80 -3.44
CA LEU A 190 4.46 16.30 -2.92
C LEU A 190 5.66 16.87 -3.69
N GLU A 191 5.57 16.92 -5.02
CA GLU A 191 6.60 17.52 -5.88
C GLU A 191 6.76 19.03 -5.59
N LYS A 192 5.67 19.77 -5.50
CA LYS A 192 5.66 21.22 -5.19
C LYS A 192 6.28 21.55 -3.83
N LEU A 193 6.10 20.68 -2.85
CA LEU A 193 6.65 20.82 -1.49
C LEU A 193 8.11 20.30 -1.41
N GLY A 194 8.69 19.75 -2.49
CA GLY A 194 10.02 19.16 -2.50
C GLY A 194 10.12 17.84 -1.73
N LEU A 195 8.98 17.21 -1.40
CA LEU A 195 8.94 15.99 -0.60
C LEU A 195 9.28 14.73 -1.41
N MET A 196 9.18 14.78 -2.75
CA MET A 196 9.50 13.62 -3.60
C MET A 196 10.97 13.22 -3.54
N GLU A 197 11.89 14.15 -3.24
CA GLU A 197 13.33 13.89 -3.23
C GLU A 197 13.80 12.92 -2.14
N ASP A 198 13.03 12.78 -1.05
CA ASP A 198 13.34 11.93 0.10
C ASP A 198 12.14 11.10 0.57
N SER A 199 11.20 10.87 -0.34
CA SER A 199 10.03 10.01 -0.13
C SER A 199 10.10 8.76 -0.99
N LEU A 200 9.61 7.63 -0.43
CA LEU A 200 9.17 6.49 -1.21
C LEU A 200 7.67 6.63 -1.43
N VAL A 201 7.23 6.51 -2.69
CA VAL A 201 5.82 6.50 -3.06
C VAL A 201 5.50 5.16 -3.69
N VAL A 202 4.51 4.45 -3.15
CA VAL A 202 3.95 3.23 -3.74
C VAL A 202 2.58 3.55 -4.32
N LEU A 203 2.36 3.17 -5.57
CA LEU A 203 1.10 3.32 -6.30
C LEU A 203 0.57 1.91 -6.59
N LEU A 204 -0.66 1.60 -6.16
CA LEU A 204 -1.19 0.25 -6.32
C LEU A 204 -2.71 0.22 -6.34
N THR A 205 -3.24 -0.94 -6.67
CA THR A 205 -4.61 -1.37 -6.36
C THR A 205 -4.55 -2.69 -5.60
N ASP A 206 -5.56 -2.98 -4.84
CA ASP A 206 -5.64 -4.19 -4.03
C ASP A 206 -6.16 -5.40 -4.82
N HIS A 207 -7.15 -5.23 -5.68
CA HIS A 207 -7.71 -6.23 -6.60
C HIS A 207 -8.33 -5.57 -7.84
N GLY A 208 -8.81 -6.36 -8.75
CA GLY A 208 -9.72 -5.97 -9.82
C GLY A 208 -11.09 -6.58 -9.62
N GLY A 209 -11.84 -6.85 -10.69
CA GLY A 209 -13.16 -7.46 -10.61
C GLY A 209 -13.71 -7.83 -11.97
N GLY A 210 -14.87 -8.49 -11.98
CA GLY A 210 -15.59 -8.85 -13.19
C GLY A 210 -15.24 -10.22 -13.79
N GLY A 211 -14.39 -11.00 -13.11
CA GLY A 211 -13.95 -12.29 -13.60
C GLY A 211 -15.07 -13.32 -13.70
N ASP A 212 -15.43 -13.93 -12.58
CA ASP A 212 -16.50 -14.93 -12.55
C ASP A 212 -17.90 -14.28 -12.55
N ASN A 213 -18.00 -13.05 -12.06
CA ASN A 213 -19.24 -12.26 -12.04
C ASN A 213 -18.92 -10.80 -12.36
N LYS A 214 -19.57 -10.27 -13.42
CA LYS A 214 -19.35 -8.91 -13.92
C LYS A 214 -19.48 -7.80 -12.84
N TYR A 215 -20.25 -8.02 -11.80
CA TYR A 215 -20.56 -7.04 -10.74
C TYR A 215 -19.88 -7.38 -9.40
N SER A 216 -18.90 -8.26 -9.41
CA SER A 216 -18.26 -8.74 -8.19
C SER A 216 -16.80 -9.12 -8.45
N HIS A 217 -16.08 -9.39 -7.39
CA HIS A 217 -14.71 -9.87 -7.35
C HIS A 217 -14.59 -11.00 -6.31
N GLY A 218 -13.38 -11.49 -6.03
CA GLY A 218 -13.14 -12.55 -5.03
C GLY A 218 -12.60 -13.85 -5.63
N SER A 219 -12.50 -13.93 -6.96
CA SER A 219 -12.09 -15.12 -7.68
C SER A 219 -10.61 -15.12 -8.05
N ALA A 220 -10.12 -16.29 -8.52
CA ALA A 220 -8.76 -16.41 -9.06
C ALA A 220 -8.66 -15.95 -10.54
N HIS A 221 -9.74 -15.45 -11.12
CA HIS A 221 -9.75 -14.97 -12.49
C HIS A 221 -8.75 -13.84 -12.69
N PRO A 222 -8.02 -13.74 -13.82
CA PRO A 222 -7.07 -12.66 -14.06
C PRO A 222 -7.65 -11.25 -13.89
N MET A 223 -8.89 -11.01 -14.28
CA MET A 223 -9.56 -9.70 -14.10
C MET A 223 -9.67 -9.28 -12.63
N ASP A 224 -9.81 -10.25 -11.70
CA ASP A 224 -9.87 -9.97 -10.26
C ASP A 224 -8.46 -9.88 -9.67
N ARG A 225 -7.52 -10.67 -10.19
CA ARG A 225 -6.24 -10.93 -9.52
C ARG A 225 -5.05 -10.16 -10.08
N ASP A 226 -5.06 -9.86 -11.39
CA ASP A 226 -3.95 -9.13 -12.01
C ASP A 226 -4.12 -7.63 -11.77
N VAL A 227 -3.10 -7.02 -11.18
CA VAL A 227 -3.18 -5.65 -10.68
C VAL A 227 -1.95 -4.84 -11.09
N PHE A 228 -2.11 -3.52 -11.18
CA PHE A 228 -0.95 -2.64 -11.30
C PHE A 228 -0.27 -2.43 -9.95
N TRP A 229 1.03 -2.25 -9.99
CA TRP A 229 1.85 -1.88 -8.86
C TRP A 229 3.04 -1.03 -9.32
N GLY A 230 3.40 0.00 -8.57
CA GLY A 230 4.57 0.83 -8.86
C GLY A 230 5.19 1.42 -7.60
N CYS A 231 6.49 1.70 -7.68
CA CYS A 231 7.26 2.23 -6.58
C CYS A 231 8.26 3.27 -7.09
N ILE A 232 8.24 4.47 -6.52
CA ILE A 232 9.02 5.62 -6.95
C ILE A 232 9.76 6.19 -5.74
N GLY A 233 11.04 6.50 -5.89
CA GLY A 233 11.80 7.17 -4.82
C GLY A 233 13.30 6.94 -4.92
N PRO A 234 14.06 7.51 -3.97
CA PRO A 234 15.51 7.32 -3.92
C PRO A 234 15.88 5.84 -3.79
N GLY A 235 16.80 5.37 -4.61
CA GLY A 235 17.27 3.98 -4.57
C GLY A 235 16.35 2.97 -5.25
N ILE A 236 15.31 3.43 -5.94
CA ILE A 236 14.44 2.60 -6.77
C ILE A 236 14.90 2.71 -8.22
N ASN A 237 15.09 1.57 -8.89
CA ASN A 237 15.32 1.51 -10.33
C ASN A 237 14.12 2.07 -11.09
N SER A 238 14.31 2.45 -12.35
CA SER A 238 13.22 2.85 -13.23
C SER A 238 12.97 1.81 -14.32
N GLY A 239 11.69 1.62 -14.65
CA GLY A 239 11.25 0.74 -15.73
C GLY A 239 10.36 -0.41 -15.28
N LEU A 240 9.98 -1.24 -16.24
CA LEU A 240 9.08 -2.37 -16.04
C LEU A 240 9.78 -3.50 -15.26
N LEU A 241 9.20 -3.90 -14.14
CA LEU A 241 9.62 -5.10 -13.40
C LEU A 241 9.24 -6.35 -14.18
N LYS A 242 10.18 -7.30 -14.29
CA LYS A 242 10.00 -8.56 -15.03
C LYS A 242 9.73 -9.76 -14.12
N GLY A 243 10.04 -9.63 -12.85
CA GLY A 243 9.83 -10.68 -11.85
C GLY A 243 8.42 -10.62 -11.25
N PRO A 244 8.04 -11.66 -10.51
CA PRO A 244 6.76 -11.68 -9.83
C PRO A 244 6.71 -10.59 -8.74
N VAL A 245 5.57 -9.92 -8.64
CA VAL A 245 5.25 -8.93 -7.61
C VAL A 245 3.91 -9.30 -6.99
N SER A 246 3.81 -9.27 -5.67
CA SER A 246 2.53 -9.34 -4.94
C SER A 246 2.23 -7.98 -4.31
N ILE A 247 0.94 -7.67 -4.12
CA ILE A 247 0.53 -6.49 -3.34
C ILE A 247 1.10 -6.51 -1.92
N THR A 248 1.32 -7.70 -1.37
CA THR A 248 1.94 -7.95 -0.06
C THR A 248 3.35 -7.37 0.03
N ASP A 249 4.10 -7.32 -1.09
CA ASP A 249 5.47 -6.80 -1.17
C ASP A 249 5.57 -5.31 -0.84
N THR A 250 4.44 -4.59 -0.91
CA THR A 250 4.32 -3.18 -0.49
C THR A 250 4.81 -2.97 0.95
N ALA A 251 4.49 -3.89 1.86
CA ALA A 251 4.93 -3.79 3.24
C ALA A 251 6.46 -3.93 3.36
N ALA A 252 7.08 -4.85 2.61
CA ALA A 252 8.52 -5.08 2.68
C ALA A 252 9.33 -3.87 2.20
N ILE A 253 8.95 -3.26 1.06
CA ILE A 253 9.67 -2.08 0.56
C ILE A 253 9.43 -0.86 1.45
N ALA A 254 8.22 -0.67 1.99
CA ALA A 254 7.93 0.40 2.91
C ALA A 254 8.73 0.27 4.22
N ALA A 255 8.79 -0.94 4.79
CA ALA A 255 9.57 -1.21 5.99
C ALA A 255 11.08 -1.00 5.77
N LEU A 256 11.63 -1.48 4.63
CA LEU A 256 13.03 -1.23 4.25
C LEU A 256 13.31 0.27 4.16
N ALA A 257 12.46 1.02 3.46
CA ALA A 257 12.59 2.46 3.29
C ALA A 257 12.56 3.23 4.60
N LEU A 258 11.72 2.80 5.53
CA LEU A 258 11.59 3.37 6.87
C LEU A 258 12.72 2.93 7.83
N GLY A 259 13.57 1.98 7.41
CA GLY A 259 14.65 1.43 8.23
C GLY A 259 14.15 0.55 9.37
N LEU A 260 13.04 -0.15 9.15
CA LEU A 260 12.45 -1.04 10.16
C LEU A 260 13.10 -2.42 10.13
N THR A 261 13.14 -3.05 11.29
CA THR A 261 13.51 -4.45 11.43
C THR A 261 12.28 -5.31 11.19
N LEU A 262 12.40 -6.29 10.28
CA LEU A 262 11.31 -7.19 9.95
C LEU A 262 11.31 -8.43 10.82
N THR A 263 10.13 -9.01 11.06
CA THR A 263 10.01 -10.33 11.68
C THR A 263 10.10 -11.42 10.59
N GLN A 264 10.60 -12.60 10.92
CA GLN A 264 10.67 -13.75 9.99
C GLN A 264 9.30 -14.26 9.51
N GLN A 265 8.21 -13.71 10.02
CA GLN A 265 6.86 -14.21 9.77
C GLN A 265 6.21 -13.59 8.52
N TRP A 266 6.83 -12.58 7.91
CA TRP A 266 6.30 -11.92 6.73
C TRP A 266 6.40 -12.81 5.48
N ASP A 267 5.36 -12.74 4.63
CA ASP A 267 5.36 -13.33 3.29
C ASP A 267 5.89 -12.34 2.26
N ALA A 268 5.81 -11.05 2.58
CA ALA A 268 6.29 -9.94 1.76
C ALA A 268 7.77 -10.08 1.41
N ARG A 269 8.11 -9.77 0.16
CA ARG A 269 9.47 -9.84 -0.38
C ARG A 269 9.83 -8.54 -1.08
N LEU A 270 11.09 -8.34 -1.35
CA LEU A 270 11.55 -7.28 -2.25
C LEU A 270 11.53 -7.82 -3.68
N PRO A 271 10.76 -7.20 -4.59
CA PRO A 271 10.77 -7.61 -6.00
C PRO A 271 12.15 -7.56 -6.61
N GLU A 272 12.49 -8.55 -7.43
CA GLU A 272 13.77 -8.60 -8.12
C GLU A 272 13.91 -7.43 -9.09
N GLY A 273 15.05 -6.76 -9.08
CA GLY A 273 15.34 -5.60 -9.92
C GLY A 273 14.74 -4.28 -9.43
N LEU A 274 14.01 -4.27 -8.30
CA LEU A 274 13.42 -3.06 -7.73
C LEU A 274 14.46 -2.06 -7.23
N LEU A 275 15.48 -2.54 -6.54
CA LEU A 275 16.47 -1.70 -5.87
C LEU A 275 17.71 -1.45 -6.75
N ASP A 276 18.23 -0.23 -6.71
CA ASP A 276 19.51 0.12 -7.31
C ASP A 276 20.69 -0.28 -6.41
N ASP A 277 21.91 -0.13 -6.92
CA ASP A 277 23.15 -0.48 -6.21
C ASP A 277 23.36 0.31 -4.90
N THR A 278 22.72 1.46 -4.73
CA THR A 278 22.84 2.28 -3.51
C THR A 278 22.10 1.65 -2.32
N TRP A 279 21.12 0.79 -2.60
CA TRP A 279 20.35 0.04 -1.60
C TRP A 279 20.84 -1.41 -1.43
N ALA A 280 21.59 -1.95 -2.38
CA ALA A 280 22.15 -3.31 -2.32
C ALA A 280 23.02 -3.56 -1.06
N SER A 281 23.56 -2.50 -0.45
CA SER A 281 24.31 -2.57 0.82
C SER A 281 23.44 -2.49 2.08
N LYS A 282 22.14 -2.19 1.96
CA LYS A 282 21.19 -2.15 3.08
C LYS A 282 20.54 -3.52 3.22
N SER A 283 21.03 -4.34 4.14
CA SER A 283 20.36 -5.59 4.50
C SER A 283 19.08 -5.29 5.26
N ILE A 284 17.99 -5.98 4.92
CA ILE A 284 16.84 -6.07 5.81
C ILE A 284 17.29 -6.85 7.04
N THR A 285 17.28 -6.21 8.19
CA THR A 285 17.58 -6.93 9.45
C THR A 285 16.35 -7.76 9.82
N ILE A 286 16.48 -9.08 9.72
CA ILE A 286 15.46 -10.03 10.16
C ILE A 286 15.87 -10.53 11.54
N VAL A 287 15.05 -10.30 12.56
CA VAL A 287 15.30 -10.82 13.93
C VAL A 287 14.58 -12.15 14.09
N ASP A 288 15.36 -13.17 14.47
CA ASP A 288 14.84 -14.50 14.81
C ASP A 288 14.27 -14.46 16.24
N ASN A 289 12.96 -14.48 16.39
CA ASN A 289 12.28 -14.47 17.70
C ASN A 289 12.54 -15.74 18.55
N LYS A 290 13.39 -16.66 18.11
CA LYS A 290 13.74 -17.85 18.90
C LYS A 290 14.69 -17.57 20.08
N THR A 291 15.36 -16.42 20.09
CA THR A 291 16.34 -16.09 21.16
C THR A 291 15.73 -15.33 22.34
N ALA A 292 14.61 -14.64 22.19
CA ALA A 292 14.00 -13.88 23.29
C ALA A 292 13.31 -14.78 24.36
N ALA A 293 12.85 -15.96 23.98
CA ALA A 293 12.22 -16.91 24.92
C ALA A 293 13.22 -17.75 25.76
N ALA A 294 14.52 -17.72 25.45
CA ALA A 294 15.52 -18.49 26.13
C ALA A 294 16.20 -17.73 27.29
N GLU A 295 16.14 -16.42 27.34
CA GLU A 295 16.75 -15.61 28.39
C GLU A 295 15.89 -15.44 29.65
N GLU A 296 14.55 -15.62 29.55
CA GLU A 296 13.66 -15.57 30.73
C GLU A 296 13.62 -16.87 31.54
N SER A 297 14.13 -17.98 31.02
CA SER A 297 14.09 -19.27 31.72
C SER A 297 15.35 -19.59 32.57
N HIS A 298 16.33 -18.65 32.69
CA HIS A 298 17.59 -18.88 33.43
C HIS A 298 17.75 -17.97 34.68
N ASN A 299 16.73 -17.16 35.03
CA ASN A 299 16.71 -16.35 36.26
C ASN A 299 15.46 -16.64 37.09
N GLY A 300 15.12 -17.86 37.33
CA GLY A 300 14.11 -18.33 38.28
C GLY A 300 14.70 -19.29 39.29
#